data_340d4bc173cce0611c6dab6f70d0a4db
#
_entry.id   340d4bc173cce0611c6dab6f70d0a4db
#
_cell.length_a   1.000
_cell.length_b   1.000
_cell.length_c   1.000
_cell.angle_alpha   90.00
_cell.angle_beta   90.00
_cell.angle_gamma   90.00
#
_symmetry.space_group_name_H-M   'P 1'
#
loop_
_entity.id
_entity.type
_entity.pdbx_description
1 polymer ?
#
loop_
_entity_poly.entity_id
_entity_poly.type
_entity_poly.pdbx_seq_one_letter_code
_entity_poly.pdbx_strand_id
1 'polypeptide(L)'
;MCWKCDHPYASDADYLAELEAMISCHGWAVQGVERDRIRPPWAYTVGLTAFRRPELVVTGMPMLRAARLLNDMAGHLTHAKAPSPGTQAALIDGPLVEFVRVIRPSAHLNMAVVLYGKDIRALQLVHADDRGHWPWDAWYRGVRGGQPVLGVREPAERRKRVG
;
A
#
# COMPACT_ATOMS: atom_id res chain seq x y z
N MET A 1 -15.32 -1.49 -7.06
CA MET A 1 -16.30 -2.54 -6.70
C MET A 1 -15.98 -3.06 -5.31
N CYS A 2 -16.94 -3.03 -4.42
CA CYS A 2 -16.77 -3.53 -3.05
C CYS A 2 -17.29 -4.97 -3.00
N TRP A 3 -16.44 -5.94 -2.66
CA TRP A 3 -16.84 -7.37 -2.62
C TRP A 3 -18.10 -7.60 -1.75
N LYS A 4 -18.21 -6.94 -0.59
CA LYS A 4 -19.41 -7.01 0.25
C LYS A 4 -20.66 -6.41 -0.40
N CYS A 5 -20.50 -5.40 -1.27
CA CYS A 5 -21.63 -4.84 -2.02
C CYS A 5 -22.13 -5.81 -3.09
N ASP A 6 -21.20 -6.56 -3.69
CA ASP A 6 -21.54 -7.57 -4.72
C ASP A 6 -22.04 -8.88 -4.08
N HIS A 7 -21.75 -9.12 -2.79
CA HIS A 7 -22.14 -10.31 -2.02
C HIS A 7 -22.85 -9.93 -0.72
N PRO A 8 -24.05 -9.33 -0.79
CA PRO A 8 -24.72 -8.74 0.37
C PRO A 8 -25.12 -9.75 1.47
N TYR A 9 -25.15 -11.03 1.14
CA TYR A 9 -25.49 -12.11 2.07
C TYR A 9 -24.26 -12.88 2.58
N ALA A 10 -23.07 -12.54 2.11
CA ALA A 10 -21.85 -13.21 2.53
C ALA A 10 -21.43 -12.77 3.94
N SER A 11 -21.01 -13.72 4.74
CA SER A 11 -20.46 -13.49 6.09
C SER A 11 -19.03 -12.96 6.04
N ASP A 12 -18.53 -12.50 7.18
CA ASP A 12 -17.10 -12.14 7.30
C ASP A 12 -16.19 -13.36 7.10
N ALA A 13 -16.67 -14.56 7.46
CA ALA A 13 -15.95 -15.81 7.21
C ALA A 13 -15.83 -16.13 5.72
N ASP A 14 -16.89 -15.89 4.93
CA ASP A 14 -16.85 -16.07 3.48
C ASP A 14 -15.87 -15.11 2.82
N TYR A 15 -15.85 -13.86 3.28
CA TYR A 15 -14.91 -12.87 2.81
C TYR A 15 -13.46 -13.23 3.12
N LEU A 16 -13.21 -13.73 4.33
CA LEU A 16 -11.88 -14.17 4.74
C LEU A 16 -11.43 -15.38 3.90
N ALA A 17 -12.32 -16.35 3.66
CA ALA A 17 -12.02 -17.51 2.83
C ALA A 17 -11.67 -17.12 1.38
N GLU A 18 -12.38 -16.16 0.81
CA GLU A 18 -12.08 -15.63 -0.52
C GLU A 18 -10.70 -14.94 -0.57
N LEU A 19 -10.41 -14.15 0.44
CA LEU A 19 -9.10 -13.47 0.59
C LEU A 19 -7.97 -14.50 0.68
N GLU A 20 -8.12 -15.53 1.51
CA GLU A 20 -7.16 -16.63 1.65
C GLU A 20 -6.97 -17.40 0.35
N ALA A 21 -8.05 -17.63 -0.40
CA ALA A 21 -7.99 -18.28 -1.72
C ALA A 21 -7.18 -17.43 -2.72
N MET A 22 -7.40 -16.13 -2.77
CA MET A 22 -6.60 -15.22 -3.60
C MET A 22 -5.12 -15.24 -3.23
N ILE A 23 -4.81 -15.21 -1.94
CA ILE A 23 -3.43 -15.26 -1.45
C ILE A 23 -2.78 -16.60 -1.83
N SER A 24 -3.50 -17.71 -1.69
CA SER A 24 -3.00 -19.03 -2.06
C SER A 24 -2.71 -19.16 -3.56
N CYS A 25 -3.53 -18.54 -4.41
CA CYS A 25 -3.34 -18.57 -5.86
C CYS A 25 -2.24 -17.61 -6.36
N HIS A 26 -2.15 -16.42 -5.79
CA HIS A 26 -1.34 -15.32 -6.32
C HIS A 26 -0.18 -14.88 -5.42
N GLY A 27 -0.13 -15.37 -4.19
CA GLY A 27 0.86 -14.98 -3.18
C GLY A 27 0.44 -13.80 -2.31
N TRP A 28 -0.38 -12.93 -2.81
CA TRP A 28 -0.98 -11.79 -2.09
C TRP A 28 -2.32 -11.40 -2.71
N ALA A 29 -3.06 -10.59 -1.97
CA ALA A 29 -4.26 -9.92 -2.46
C ALA A 29 -4.13 -8.41 -2.20
N VAL A 30 -4.89 -7.60 -2.95
CA VAL A 30 -5.03 -6.16 -2.71
C VAL A 30 -6.39 -5.90 -2.11
N GLN A 31 -6.39 -5.30 -0.93
CA GLN A 31 -7.57 -4.87 -0.21
C GLN A 31 -7.79 -3.38 -0.42
N GLY A 32 -8.92 -3.00 -0.98
CA GLY A 32 -9.34 -1.61 -1.13
C GLY A 32 -10.30 -1.17 -0.02
N VAL A 33 -10.14 0.06 0.42
CA VAL A 33 -11.09 0.74 1.31
C VAL A 33 -11.56 2.01 0.62
N GLU A 34 -12.85 2.05 0.28
CA GLU A 34 -13.46 3.17 -0.40
C GLU A 34 -13.42 4.44 0.45
N ARG A 35 -13.39 5.58 -0.24
CA ARG A 35 -13.46 6.88 0.44
C ARG A 35 -14.78 7.02 1.20
N ASP A 36 -14.73 7.67 2.34
CA ASP A 36 -15.90 8.16 3.05
C ASP A 36 -15.96 9.71 3.02
N ARG A 37 -16.79 10.31 3.86
CA ARG A 37 -16.92 11.78 3.93
C ARG A 37 -15.69 12.49 4.45
N ILE A 38 -14.85 11.78 5.21
CA ILE A 38 -13.73 12.36 5.97
C ILE A 38 -12.39 11.85 5.42
N ARG A 39 -12.34 10.59 4.95
CA ARG A 39 -11.11 9.91 4.57
C ARG A 39 -11.05 9.65 3.06
N PRO A 40 -9.92 9.93 2.41
CA PRO A 40 -9.70 9.50 1.04
C PRO A 40 -9.62 7.97 0.98
N PRO A 41 -9.75 7.39 -0.22
CA PRO A 41 -9.59 5.95 -0.38
C PRO A 41 -8.16 5.53 -0.05
N TRP A 42 -8.00 4.29 0.41
CA TRP A 42 -6.69 3.66 0.49
C TRP A 42 -6.78 2.19 0.09
N ALA A 43 -5.67 1.65 -0.35
CA ALA A 43 -5.54 0.23 -0.67
C ALA A 43 -4.25 -0.32 -0.10
N TYR A 44 -4.23 -1.61 0.23
CA TYR A 44 -3.06 -2.26 0.77
C TYR A 44 -2.97 -3.72 0.37
N THR A 45 -1.77 -4.28 0.43
CA THR A 45 -1.55 -5.70 0.20
C THR A 45 -1.82 -6.51 1.46
N VAL A 46 -2.20 -7.75 1.26
CA VAL A 46 -2.32 -8.79 2.30
C VAL A 46 -1.65 -10.05 1.76
N GLY A 47 -0.61 -10.52 2.42
CA GLY A 47 0.10 -11.73 2.00
C GLY A 47 1.62 -11.58 1.93
N LEU A 48 2.16 -10.38 1.76
CA LEU A 48 3.61 -10.15 1.68
C LEU A 48 4.32 -10.51 2.99
N THR A 49 3.63 -10.44 4.11
CA THR A 49 4.14 -10.84 5.43
C THR A 49 4.60 -12.30 5.44
N ALA A 50 3.92 -13.19 4.73
CA ALA A 50 4.32 -14.60 4.60
C ALA A 50 5.67 -14.77 3.88
N PHE A 51 6.04 -13.83 3.01
CA PHE A 51 7.35 -13.76 2.35
C PHE A 51 8.40 -13.00 3.19
N ARG A 52 8.09 -12.69 4.43
CA ARG A 52 8.94 -11.84 5.30
C ARG A 52 9.18 -10.44 4.70
N ARG A 53 8.23 -9.94 3.96
CA ARG A 53 8.22 -8.60 3.37
C ARG A 53 7.21 -7.72 4.10
N PRO A 54 7.42 -6.40 4.13
CA PRO A 54 6.39 -5.49 4.60
C PRO A 54 5.20 -5.52 3.64
N GLU A 55 4.00 -5.37 4.19
CA GLU A 55 2.83 -5.04 3.38
C GLU A 55 3.01 -3.66 2.75
N LEU A 56 2.33 -3.42 1.65
CA LEU A 56 2.35 -2.13 0.95
C LEU A 56 1.00 -1.43 1.10
N VAL A 57 1.02 -0.12 1.20
CA VAL A 57 -0.20 0.70 1.27
C VAL A 57 -0.07 1.94 0.40
N VAL A 58 -1.17 2.33 -0.22
CA VAL A 58 -1.33 3.57 -0.99
C VAL A 58 -2.56 4.30 -0.50
N THR A 59 -2.46 5.59 -0.30
CA THR A 59 -3.57 6.47 0.09
C THR A 59 -3.84 7.52 -0.98
N GLY A 60 -5.08 7.99 -1.09
CA GLY A 60 -5.44 9.13 -1.95
C GLY A 60 -5.23 8.87 -3.45
N MET A 61 -5.38 7.65 -3.91
CA MET A 61 -5.28 7.26 -5.31
C MET A 61 -6.57 6.54 -5.73
N PRO A 62 -7.07 6.75 -6.97
CA PRO A 62 -8.19 5.96 -7.48
C PRO A 62 -7.92 4.48 -7.41
N MET A 63 -8.92 3.69 -7.02
CA MET A 63 -8.76 2.28 -6.62
C MET A 63 -8.06 1.40 -7.67
N LEU A 64 -8.42 1.56 -8.96
CA LEU A 64 -7.79 0.78 -10.05
C LEU A 64 -6.30 1.10 -10.21
N ARG A 65 -5.92 2.37 -10.07
CA ARG A 65 -4.51 2.78 -10.14
C ARG A 65 -3.74 2.27 -8.93
N ALA A 66 -4.34 2.37 -7.75
CA ALA A 66 -3.76 1.85 -6.51
C ALA A 66 -3.52 0.35 -6.60
N ALA A 67 -4.50 -0.41 -7.08
CA ALA A 67 -4.39 -1.86 -7.24
C ALA A 67 -3.28 -2.26 -8.22
N ARG A 68 -3.16 -1.58 -9.36
CA ARG A 68 -2.07 -1.81 -10.32
C ARG A 68 -0.71 -1.53 -9.70
N LEU A 69 -0.55 -0.36 -9.08
CA LEU A 69 0.68 0.04 -8.42
C LEU A 69 1.11 -0.97 -7.34
N LEU A 70 0.17 -1.38 -6.49
CA LEU A 70 0.44 -2.35 -5.43
C LEU A 70 0.78 -3.74 -5.99
N ASN A 71 0.09 -4.21 -7.01
CA ASN A 71 0.38 -5.50 -7.65
C ASN A 71 1.76 -5.51 -8.31
N ASP A 72 2.11 -4.47 -9.05
CA ASP A 72 3.42 -4.36 -9.71
C ASP A 72 4.55 -4.36 -8.66
N MET A 73 4.40 -3.57 -7.62
CA MET A 73 5.40 -3.49 -6.56
C MET A 73 5.47 -4.77 -5.73
N ALA A 74 4.34 -5.39 -5.41
CA ALA A 74 4.30 -6.66 -4.69
C ALA A 74 5.01 -7.77 -5.47
N GLY A 75 4.79 -7.84 -6.79
CA GLY A 75 5.50 -8.76 -7.67
C GLY A 75 7.03 -8.59 -7.59
N HIS A 76 7.52 -7.36 -7.55
CA HIS A 76 8.95 -7.10 -7.34
C HIS A 76 9.44 -7.54 -5.96
N LEU A 77 8.68 -7.26 -4.90
CA LEU A 77 9.11 -7.55 -3.53
C LEU A 77 9.16 -9.03 -3.18
N THR A 78 8.43 -9.88 -3.89
CA THR A 78 8.53 -11.34 -3.68
C THR A 78 9.87 -11.90 -4.13
N HIS A 79 10.58 -11.22 -5.05
CA HIS A 79 11.85 -11.64 -5.62
C HIS A 79 13.03 -10.74 -5.26
N ALA A 80 12.79 -9.62 -4.61
CA ALA A 80 13.81 -8.63 -4.28
C ALA A 80 13.74 -8.21 -2.81
N LYS A 81 14.83 -7.63 -2.31
CA LYS A 81 14.84 -7.01 -0.99
C LYS A 81 13.90 -5.81 -0.97
N ALA A 82 13.17 -5.66 0.13
CA ALA A 82 12.33 -4.48 0.33
C ALA A 82 13.16 -3.20 0.31
N PRO A 83 12.67 -2.12 -0.34
CA PRO A 83 13.34 -0.82 -0.30
C PRO A 83 13.45 -0.29 1.13
N SER A 84 14.54 0.41 1.42
CA SER A 84 14.66 1.16 2.66
C SER A 84 13.72 2.38 2.64
N PRO A 85 13.13 2.76 3.78
CA PRO A 85 12.38 4.01 3.88
C PRO A 85 13.21 5.20 3.38
N GLY A 86 12.57 6.14 2.69
CA GLY A 86 13.23 7.27 2.03
C GLY A 86 13.72 6.98 0.60
N THR A 87 13.76 5.74 0.18
CA THR A 87 14.07 5.38 -1.21
C THR A 87 12.97 5.90 -2.14
N GLN A 88 13.36 6.47 -3.27
CA GLN A 88 12.47 6.87 -4.34
C GLN A 88 12.62 5.92 -5.53
N ALA A 89 11.53 5.63 -6.21
CA ALA A 89 11.48 4.81 -7.40
C ALA A 89 10.53 5.40 -8.44
N ALA A 90 10.96 5.38 -9.69
CA ALA A 90 10.10 5.65 -10.83
C ALA A 90 9.61 4.31 -11.39
N LEU A 91 8.32 4.14 -11.48
CA LEU A 91 7.71 2.93 -12.01
C LEU A 91 7.38 3.12 -13.49
N ILE A 92 7.50 2.04 -14.26
CA ILE A 92 7.10 2.05 -15.67
C ILE A 92 5.58 2.30 -15.72
N ASP A 93 5.17 3.33 -16.46
CA ASP A 93 3.77 3.77 -16.57
C ASP A 93 3.09 4.12 -15.23
N GLY A 94 3.88 4.38 -14.20
CA GLY A 94 3.41 4.75 -12.87
C GLY A 94 3.98 6.09 -12.37
N PRO A 95 3.51 6.54 -11.22
CA PRO A 95 4.04 7.75 -10.60
C PRO A 95 5.43 7.54 -10.01
N LEU A 96 6.14 8.64 -9.76
CA LEU A 96 7.30 8.63 -8.88
C LEU A 96 6.80 8.36 -7.44
N VAL A 97 7.42 7.41 -6.74
CA VAL A 97 7.04 7.03 -5.38
C VAL A 97 8.22 7.17 -4.42
N GLU A 98 7.92 7.51 -3.18
CA GLU A 98 8.84 7.42 -2.04
C GLU A 98 8.28 6.42 -1.03
N PHE A 99 9.14 5.53 -0.56
CA PHE A 99 8.77 4.54 0.45
C PHE A 99 8.85 5.16 1.84
N VAL A 100 7.72 5.18 2.54
CA VAL A 100 7.63 5.70 3.91
C VAL A 100 7.22 4.58 4.85
N ARG A 101 7.95 4.38 5.94
CA ARG A 101 7.61 3.41 6.98
C ARG A 101 6.29 3.81 7.63
N VAL A 102 5.31 2.93 7.63
CA VAL A 102 4.02 3.16 8.28
C VAL A 102 4.17 3.07 9.79
N ILE A 103 3.72 4.10 10.48
CA ILE A 103 3.55 4.08 11.94
C ILE A 103 2.22 3.43 12.25
N ARG A 104 2.21 2.41 13.10
CA ARG A 104 1.02 1.63 13.49
C ARG A 104 0.31 0.99 12.28
N PRO A 105 0.96 0.08 11.55
CA PRO A 105 0.30 -0.62 10.43
C PRO A 105 -1.02 -1.26 10.82
N SER A 106 -1.12 -1.77 12.04
CA SER A 106 -2.34 -2.39 12.57
C SER A 106 -3.56 -1.46 12.65
N ALA A 107 -3.36 -0.15 12.62
CA ALA A 107 -4.47 0.81 12.58
C ALA A 107 -5.08 0.99 11.18
N HIS A 108 -4.37 0.54 10.14
CA HIS A 108 -4.73 0.81 8.75
C HIS A 108 -4.95 -0.44 7.90
N LEU A 109 -4.32 -1.55 8.25
CA LEU A 109 -4.30 -2.78 7.47
C LEU A 109 -5.07 -3.91 8.16
N ASN A 110 -6.36 -3.72 8.39
CA ASN A 110 -7.19 -4.60 9.20
C ASN A 110 -7.13 -6.07 8.77
N MET A 111 -7.25 -6.37 7.47
CA MET A 111 -7.26 -7.76 7.00
C MET A 111 -5.88 -8.42 7.13
N ALA A 112 -4.81 -7.67 6.99
CA ALA A 112 -3.47 -8.18 7.26
C ALA A 112 -3.28 -8.51 8.74
N VAL A 113 -3.84 -7.70 9.64
CA VAL A 113 -3.85 -7.98 11.09
C VAL A 113 -4.63 -9.25 11.42
N VAL A 114 -5.78 -9.44 10.79
CA VAL A 114 -6.61 -10.64 10.99
C VAL A 114 -5.83 -11.90 10.64
N LEU A 115 -5.06 -11.89 9.54
CA LEU A 115 -4.31 -13.05 9.09
C LEU A 115 -2.95 -13.22 9.74
N TYR A 116 -2.24 -12.13 10.06
CA TYR A 116 -0.83 -12.19 10.47
C TYR A 116 -0.55 -11.58 11.85
N GLY A 117 -1.57 -11.02 12.51
CA GLY A 117 -1.42 -10.40 13.81
C GLY A 117 -0.99 -8.93 13.76
N LYS A 118 -0.80 -8.34 14.94
CA LYS A 118 -0.55 -6.90 15.09
C LYS A 118 0.86 -6.46 14.77
N ASP A 119 1.81 -7.39 14.72
CA ASP A 119 3.25 -7.10 14.53
C ASP A 119 3.66 -7.02 13.05
N ILE A 120 2.68 -6.88 12.15
CA ILE A 120 2.94 -6.65 10.74
C ILE A 120 3.73 -5.35 10.51
N ARG A 121 4.55 -5.36 9.48
CA ARG A 121 5.26 -4.18 8.99
C ARG A 121 4.62 -3.71 7.70
N ALA A 122 4.67 -2.41 7.44
CA ALA A 122 4.18 -1.86 6.19
C ALA A 122 5.03 -0.69 5.70
N LEU A 123 5.10 -0.55 4.37
CA LEU A 123 5.64 0.60 3.67
C LEU A 123 4.52 1.27 2.88
N GLN A 124 4.38 2.57 3.04
CA GLN A 124 3.53 3.36 2.18
C GLN A 124 4.28 3.77 0.92
N LEU A 125 3.65 3.60 -0.23
CA LEU A 125 4.07 4.20 -1.48
C LEU A 125 3.45 5.59 -1.57
N VAL A 126 4.18 6.59 -1.07
CA VAL A 126 3.79 7.98 -1.24
C VAL A 126 4.12 8.40 -2.66
N HIS A 127 3.14 8.90 -3.39
CA HIS A 127 3.29 9.21 -4.80
C HIS A 127 3.28 10.72 -5.06
N ALA A 128 4.09 11.15 -6.02
CA ALA A 128 4.05 12.49 -6.54
C ALA A 128 2.78 12.73 -7.39
N ASP A 129 2.39 13.99 -7.54
CA ASP A 129 1.37 14.37 -8.49
C ASP A 129 1.91 14.35 -9.95
N ASP A 130 1.05 14.62 -10.92
CA ASP A 130 1.42 14.61 -12.35
C ASP A 130 2.47 15.67 -12.74
N ARG A 131 2.76 16.61 -11.84
CA ARG A 131 3.80 17.63 -11.99
C ARG A 131 5.07 17.32 -11.21
N GLY A 132 5.11 16.20 -10.49
CA GLY A 132 6.25 15.79 -9.68
C GLY A 132 6.30 16.40 -8.28
N HIS A 133 5.21 17.04 -7.81
CA HIS A 133 5.13 17.55 -6.44
C HIS A 133 4.70 16.45 -5.47
N TRP A 134 5.24 16.50 -4.28
CA TRP A 134 4.95 15.56 -3.19
C TRP A 134 3.88 16.11 -2.25
N PRO A 135 3.19 15.27 -1.46
CA PRO A 135 2.18 15.71 -0.50
C PRO A 135 2.65 16.75 0.51
N TRP A 136 3.94 16.82 0.77
CA TRP A 136 4.57 17.80 1.66
C TRP A 136 5.01 19.09 0.95
N ASP A 137 4.83 19.18 -0.37
CA ASP A 137 5.13 20.40 -1.12
C ASP A 137 3.91 21.32 -1.17
N ALA A 138 4.15 22.63 -1.11
CA ALA A 138 3.07 23.62 -1.15
C ALA A 138 2.25 23.58 -2.45
N TRP A 139 2.83 23.08 -3.53
CA TRP A 139 2.23 23.03 -4.86
C TRP A 139 1.59 21.68 -5.19
N TYR A 140 1.56 20.75 -4.24
CA TYR A 140 0.94 19.44 -4.44
C TYR A 140 -0.54 19.56 -4.79
N ARG A 141 -0.94 18.86 -5.83
CA ARG A 141 -2.33 18.77 -6.30
C ARG A 141 -2.77 17.31 -6.34
N GLY A 142 -3.20 16.82 -5.21
CA GLY A 142 -3.78 15.48 -5.10
C GLY A 142 -5.28 15.44 -5.39
N VAL A 143 -5.84 14.24 -5.26
CA VAL A 143 -7.29 14.03 -5.29
C VAL A 143 -7.96 14.74 -4.11
N ARG A 144 -9.28 14.94 -4.20
CA ARG A 144 -10.07 15.49 -3.11
C ARG A 144 -9.89 14.65 -1.83
N GLY A 145 -9.52 15.31 -0.75
CA GLY A 145 -9.17 14.68 0.53
C GLY A 145 -7.67 14.46 0.73
N GLY A 146 -6.86 14.74 -0.31
CA GLY A 146 -5.40 14.68 -0.22
C GLY A 146 -4.84 13.27 -0.23
N GLN A 147 -3.57 13.17 0.12
CA GLN A 147 -2.84 11.93 0.29
C GLN A 147 -2.28 11.89 1.72
N PRO A 148 -2.98 11.26 2.68
CA PRO A 148 -2.43 11.11 4.03
C PRO A 148 -1.13 10.33 4.01
N VAL A 149 -0.11 10.85 4.68
CA VAL A 149 1.17 10.15 4.89
C VAL A 149 1.12 9.48 6.25
N LEU A 150 1.22 8.16 6.27
CA LEU A 150 0.99 7.31 7.45
C LEU A 150 2.25 7.10 8.30
N GLY A 151 3.27 7.88 8.08
CA GLY A 151 4.53 7.78 8.81
C GLY A 151 5.36 9.05 8.69
N VAL A 152 6.56 9.01 9.25
CA VAL A 152 7.54 10.09 9.17
C VAL A 152 8.54 9.75 8.07
N ARG A 153 8.85 10.75 7.23
CA ARG A 153 9.88 10.60 6.20
C ARG A 153 11.24 10.35 6.83
N GLU A 154 11.93 9.38 6.30
CA GLU A 154 13.32 9.08 6.64
C GLU A 154 14.23 9.48 5.48
N PRO A 155 15.43 10.00 5.73
CA PRO A 155 16.38 10.25 4.66
C PRO A 155 16.79 8.92 4.04
N ALA A 156 16.90 8.87 2.71
CA ALA A 156 17.42 7.69 2.03
C ALA A 156 18.80 7.32 2.61
N GLU A 157 18.99 6.04 2.91
CA GLU A 157 20.31 5.56 3.31
C GLU A 157 21.33 5.92 2.22
N ARG A 158 22.31 6.73 2.57
CA ARG A 158 23.43 7.00 1.66
C ARG A 158 24.12 5.67 1.38
N ARG A 159 24.06 5.20 0.14
CA ARG A 159 24.93 4.10 -0.31
C ARG A 159 26.35 4.47 0.12
N LYS A 160 26.90 3.76 1.10
CA LYS A 160 28.34 3.81 1.36
C LYS A 160 28.98 3.42 0.03
N ARG A 161 29.62 4.39 -0.64
CA ARG A 161 30.53 4.07 -1.73
C ARG A 161 31.61 3.23 -1.08
N VAL A 162 31.61 1.95 -1.37
CA VAL A 162 32.75 1.10 -1.10
C VAL A 162 33.82 1.60 -2.04
N GLY A 163 34.79 2.28 -1.44
CA GLY A 163 36.03 2.68 -2.12
C GLY A 163 36.91 1.46 -2.36
#